data_c689e4e1de015f8338b665b27e59d8b4
#
_entry.id   c689e4e1de015f8338b665b27e59d8b4
#
_cell.length_a   1.000
_cell.length_b   1.000
_cell.length_c   1.000
_cell.angle_alpha   90.00
_cell.angle_beta   90.00
_cell.angle_gamma   90.00
#
_symmetry.space_group_name_H-M   'P 1'
#
loop_
_entity.id
_entity.type
_entity.pdbx_description
1 polymer ?
#
loop_
_entity_poly.entity_id
_entity_poly.type
_entity_poly.pdbx_seq_one_letter_code
_entity_poly.pdbx_strand_id
1 'polypeptide(L)'
;MHYLRIYFFLFISIASALTIAGQDDPIKIDSSIVRLNVGVVDQRGRPITSLDRTSFAIYEDGIKQEISRFEASTAPFSVVMLLDMSGSTKSFRPNIKLSAARFLDALAPDDRVAVVEFYSKVNLLSDFSADKRLAAQSIELANGQGETNLYKALQFALERLSNERTRRKAIVVLTDGVDTNARNDDRKILSSKPESEMATALKAESSGAFNKLLRDADLQGVTIYPLALPTGDPKRLADPTPLQFALYDNSRRRLQLIADRTGGRLNAINRLEEMGKLYAIVAADLRTLYTIEYDPSNDKHDGQWRTVKIEVPGTELIARSRQGYFAR
;
A
#
# COMPACT_ATOMS: atom_id res chain seq x y z
N MET A 1 -91.70 -25.08 38.13
CA MET A 1 -90.32 -25.49 38.24
C MET A 1 -89.81 -25.81 36.82
N HIS A 2 -89.28 -24.84 36.08
CA HIS A 2 -88.50 -25.10 34.87
C HIS A 2 -87.59 -23.95 34.66
N TYR A 3 -86.27 -24.19 34.71
CA TYR A 3 -85.22 -23.19 34.55
C TYR A 3 -84.96 -22.98 33.07
N LEU A 4 -85.17 -21.77 32.60
CA LEU A 4 -84.82 -21.30 31.26
C LEU A 4 -83.37 -20.89 31.26
N ARG A 5 -82.50 -21.56 30.54
CA ARG A 5 -81.09 -21.21 30.31
C ARG A 5 -80.99 -20.38 29.05
N ILE A 6 -80.68 -19.11 29.21
CA ILE A 6 -80.36 -18.19 28.13
C ILE A 6 -78.87 -18.35 27.87
N TYR A 7 -78.50 -18.77 26.63
CA TYR A 7 -77.13 -18.75 26.13
C TYR A 7 -76.89 -17.42 25.45
N PHE A 8 -75.95 -16.68 26.00
CA PHE A 8 -75.46 -15.42 25.45
C PHE A 8 -74.30 -15.76 24.52
N PHE A 9 -74.45 -15.63 23.18
CA PHE A 9 -73.35 -15.76 22.22
C PHE A 9 -72.61 -14.46 22.14
N LEU A 10 -71.38 -14.44 22.64
CA LEU A 10 -70.44 -13.32 22.49
C LEU A 10 -69.70 -13.50 21.16
N PHE A 11 -70.02 -12.67 20.18
CA PHE A 11 -69.29 -12.57 18.93
C PHE A 11 -68.00 -11.73 19.16
N ILE A 12 -66.84 -12.39 19.22
CA ILE A 12 -65.53 -11.71 19.23
C ILE A 12 -65.10 -11.53 17.80
N SER A 13 -65.17 -10.32 17.30
CA SER A 13 -64.56 -9.94 15.99
C SER A 13 -63.08 -9.76 16.19
N ILE A 14 -62.26 -10.68 15.67
CA ILE A 14 -60.81 -10.55 15.59
C ILE A 14 -60.50 -9.71 14.35
N ALA A 15 -60.20 -8.42 14.58
CA ALA A 15 -59.61 -7.57 13.55
C ALA A 15 -58.12 -7.94 13.37
N SER A 16 -57.79 -8.66 12.31
CA SER A 16 -56.39 -8.95 11.93
C SER A 16 -55.79 -7.66 11.34
N ALA A 17 -55.02 -6.95 12.17
CA ALA A 17 -54.14 -5.88 11.68
C ALA A 17 -52.98 -6.53 10.90
N LEU A 18 -53.04 -6.46 9.58
CA LEU A 18 -51.87 -6.71 8.70
C LEU A 18 -50.86 -5.57 8.89
N THR A 19 -49.88 -5.79 9.74
CA THR A 19 -48.65 -4.99 9.75
C THR A 19 -47.86 -5.34 8.50
N ILE A 20 -47.93 -4.47 7.50
CA ILE A 20 -46.95 -4.45 6.39
C ILE A 20 -45.62 -4.00 7.01
N ALA A 21 -44.78 -4.94 7.39
CA ALA A 21 -43.38 -4.66 7.67
C ALA A 21 -42.73 -4.31 6.32
N GLY A 22 -42.63 -3.03 6.05
CA GLY A 22 -41.73 -2.55 5.01
C GLY A 22 -40.31 -2.99 5.43
N GLN A 23 -39.77 -4.00 4.79
CA GLN A 23 -38.34 -4.24 4.80
C GLN A 23 -37.71 -3.08 4.01
N ASP A 24 -37.29 -2.03 4.73
CA ASP A 24 -36.26 -1.16 4.23
C ASP A 24 -34.96 -2.00 4.20
N ASP A 25 -34.74 -2.70 3.10
CA ASP A 25 -33.40 -3.21 2.79
C ASP A 25 -32.49 -1.99 2.80
N PRO A 26 -31.45 -1.96 3.67
CA PRO A 26 -30.51 -0.87 3.65
C PRO A 26 -29.93 -0.84 2.23
N ILE A 27 -30.15 0.24 1.50
CA ILE A 27 -29.48 0.50 0.24
C ILE A 27 -27.99 0.46 0.61
N LYS A 28 -27.33 -0.67 0.36
CA LYS A 28 -25.89 -0.74 0.34
C LYS A 28 -25.45 0.13 -0.84
N ILE A 29 -25.20 1.40 -0.57
CA ILE A 29 -24.44 2.24 -1.47
C ILE A 29 -23.01 1.67 -1.39
N ASP A 30 -22.72 0.72 -2.26
CA ASP A 30 -21.37 0.20 -2.50
C ASP A 30 -20.66 1.26 -3.38
N SER A 31 -20.45 2.45 -2.79
CA SER A 31 -19.71 3.50 -3.48
C SER A 31 -18.24 3.09 -3.43
N SER A 32 -17.74 2.60 -4.53
CA SER A 32 -16.33 2.26 -4.73
C SER A 32 -15.49 3.53 -4.87
N ILE A 33 -15.42 4.33 -3.80
CA ILE A 33 -14.64 5.57 -3.75
C ILE A 33 -13.18 5.26 -4.11
N VAL A 34 -12.70 5.89 -5.15
CA VAL A 34 -11.30 5.81 -5.56
C VAL A 34 -10.49 6.88 -4.87
N ARG A 35 -9.56 6.45 -4.02
CA ARG A 35 -8.64 7.34 -3.31
C ARG A 35 -7.28 7.37 -4.00
N LEU A 36 -6.78 8.57 -4.27
CA LEU A 36 -5.50 8.83 -4.91
C LEU A 36 -4.61 9.67 -4.00
N ASN A 37 -3.37 9.23 -3.81
CA ASN A 37 -2.32 10.06 -3.24
C ASN A 37 -1.53 10.67 -4.40
N VAL A 38 -1.46 12.00 -4.45
CA VAL A 38 -0.95 12.75 -5.60
C VAL A 38 0.22 13.63 -5.18
N GLY A 39 1.40 13.33 -5.68
CA GLY A 39 2.56 14.21 -5.59
C GLY A 39 2.62 15.15 -6.80
N VAL A 40 2.86 16.43 -6.58
CA VAL A 40 3.05 17.40 -7.66
C VAL A 40 4.42 18.03 -7.53
N VAL A 41 5.15 18.06 -8.65
CA VAL A 41 6.48 18.69 -8.71
C VAL A 41 6.58 19.64 -9.90
N ASP A 42 7.48 20.62 -9.78
CA ASP A 42 7.90 21.45 -10.93
C ASP A 42 8.89 20.70 -11.83
N GLN A 43 9.29 21.32 -12.93
CA GLN A 43 10.29 20.75 -13.87
C GLN A 43 11.66 20.48 -13.23
N ARG A 44 11.97 21.10 -12.08
CA ARG A 44 13.20 20.86 -11.31
C ARG A 44 13.03 19.77 -10.25
N GLY A 45 11.85 19.12 -10.19
CA GLY A 45 11.52 18.10 -9.20
C GLY A 45 11.22 18.63 -7.81
N ARG A 46 11.00 19.93 -7.63
CA ARG A 46 10.65 20.53 -6.33
C ARG A 46 9.15 20.32 -6.07
N PRO A 47 8.76 19.86 -4.87
CA PRO A 47 7.36 19.63 -4.53
C PRO A 47 6.56 20.95 -4.53
N ILE A 48 5.32 20.89 -5.00
CA ILE A 48 4.34 21.96 -4.98
C ILE A 48 3.22 21.54 -4.02
N THR A 49 3.01 22.30 -2.95
CA THR A 49 2.08 21.95 -1.85
C THR A 49 0.97 22.97 -1.65
N SER A 50 0.91 24.02 -2.50
CA SER A 50 -0.03 25.13 -2.39
C SER A 50 -1.21 25.07 -3.36
N LEU A 51 -1.43 23.92 -4.01
CA LEU A 51 -2.54 23.73 -4.94
C LEU A 51 -3.84 23.44 -4.18
N ASP A 52 -4.95 23.89 -4.73
CA ASP A 52 -6.29 23.59 -4.25
C ASP A 52 -7.01 22.55 -5.11
N ARG A 53 -8.24 22.18 -4.74
CA ARG A 53 -9.07 21.21 -5.46
C ARG A 53 -9.26 21.57 -6.93
N THR A 54 -9.40 22.85 -7.25
CA THR A 54 -9.71 23.34 -8.61
C THR A 54 -8.52 23.26 -9.54
N SER A 55 -7.32 23.10 -8.98
CA SER A 55 -6.06 22.95 -9.72
C SER A 55 -5.93 21.58 -10.41
N PHE A 56 -6.79 20.61 -10.08
CA PHE A 56 -6.63 19.22 -10.55
C PHE A 56 -7.73 18.83 -11.52
N ALA A 57 -7.35 18.04 -12.53
CA ALA A 57 -8.27 17.29 -13.38
C ALA A 57 -7.92 15.80 -13.31
N ILE A 58 -8.94 14.97 -13.08
CA ILE A 58 -8.81 13.51 -12.99
C ILE A 58 -9.53 12.89 -14.17
N TYR A 59 -8.91 11.89 -14.77
CA TYR A 59 -9.48 11.10 -15.85
C TYR A 59 -9.37 9.62 -15.50
N GLU A 60 -10.48 8.88 -15.66
CA GLU A 60 -10.52 7.43 -15.61
C GLU A 60 -10.89 6.91 -17.00
N ASP A 61 -10.05 6.05 -17.57
CA ASP A 61 -10.17 5.55 -18.95
C ASP A 61 -10.44 6.68 -19.99
N GLY A 62 -9.85 7.85 -19.75
CA GLY A 62 -10.01 9.04 -20.58
C GLY A 62 -11.25 9.88 -20.29
N ILE A 63 -12.14 9.44 -19.40
CA ILE A 63 -13.35 10.16 -18.99
C ILE A 63 -13.05 11.00 -17.77
N LYS A 64 -13.36 12.31 -17.83
CA LYS A 64 -13.16 13.22 -16.69
C LYS A 64 -14.06 12.85 -15.53
N GLN A 65 -13.46 12.80 -14.31
CA GLN A 65 -14.14 12.48 -13.06
C GLN A 65 -14.30 13.72 -12.20
N GLU A 66 -15.39 13.75 -11.41
CA GLU A 66 -15.61 14.80 -10.42
C GLU A 66 -14.91 14.45 -9.11
N ILE A 67 -14.12 15.39 -8.57
CA ILE A 67 -13.45 15.19 -7.28
C ILE A 67 -14.52 15.27 -6.18
N SER A 68 -14.76 14.19 -5.43
CA SER A 68 -15.71 14.20 -4.31
C SER A 68 -15.06 14.74 -3.03
N ARG A 69 -13.80 14.39 -2.78
CA ARG A 69 -13.03 14.86 -1.61
C ARG A 69 -11.62 15.29 -1.98
N PHE A 70 -11.14 16.33 -1.31
CA PHE A 70 -9.78 16.83 -1.46
C PHE A 70 -9.19 17.12 -0.07
N GLU A 71 -7.99 16.59 0.17
CA GLU A 71 -7.20 16.89 1.37
C GLU A 71 -5.84 17.43 0.93
N ALA A 72 -5.49 18.58 1.49
CA ALA A 72 -4.18 19.18 1.28
C ALA A 72 -3.07 18.30 1.91
N SER A 73 -1.84 18.55 1.50
CA SER A 73 -0.65 17.79 1.91
C SER A 73 -0.34 17.78 3.42
N THR A 74 -1.05 18.60 4.21
CA THR A 74 -0.85 18.73 5.67
C THR A 74 -1.57 17.66 6.50
N ALA A 75 -2.49 16.88 5.92
CA ALA A 75 -3.21 15.85 6.67
C ALA A 75 -2.26 14.76 7.21
N PRO A 76 -2.44 14.28 8.45
CA PRO A 76 -1.52 13.36 9.09
C PRO A 76 -1.55 11.96 8.46
N PHE A 77 -0.44 11.24 8.57
CA PHE A 77 -0.27 9.86 8.09
C PHE A 77 -0.39 8.82 9.20
N SER A 78 -0.81 7.61 8.81
CA SER A 78 -0.48 6.36 9.48
C SER A 78 0.52 5.59 8.62
N VAL A 79 1.71 5.37 9.15
CA VAL A 79 2.83 4.73 8.46
C VAL A 79 3.13 3.39 9.09
N VAL A 80 3.21 2.32 8.28
CA VAL A 80 3.85 1.08 8.71
C VAL A 80 5.29 1.07 8.24
N MET A 81 6.21 0.97 9.18
CA MET A 81 7.63 0.79 8.92
C MET A 81 7.95 -0.71 8.95
N LEU A 82 8.33 -1.27 7.80
CA LEU A 82 8.75 -2.65 7.66
C LEU A 82 10.26 -2.76 7.64
N LEU A 83 10.82 -3.51 8.59
CA LEU A 83 12.26 -3.72 8.76
C LEU A 83 12.63 -5.15 8.37
N ASP A 84 13.39 -5.31 7.30
CA ASP A 84 13.93 -6.60 6.88
C ASP A 84 15.07 -7.03 7.81
N MET A 85 14.78 -8.01 8.66
CA MET A 85 15.73 -8.61 9.61
C MET A 85 16.17 -10.01 9.18
N SER A 86 16.05 -10.35 7.89
CA SER A 86 16.48 -11.63 7.33
C SER A 86 17.98 -11.83 7.38
N GLY A 87 18.45 -13.02 7.00
CA GLY A 87 19.87 -13.35 7.00
C GLY A 87 20.70 -12.50 6.05
N SER A 88 20.17 -12.14 4.88
CA SER A 88 20.85 -11.31 3.86
C SER A 88 21.11 -9.87 4.32
N THR A 89 20.30 -9.36 5.24
CA THR A 89 20.41 -7.97 5.75
C THR A 89 21.25 -7.85 7.03
N LYS A 90 21.78 -8.97 7.57
CA LYS A 90 22.46 -9.01 8.87
C LYS A 90 23.56 -7.98 9.05
N SER A 91 24.41 -7.76 8.06
CA SER A 91 25.52 -6.79 8.10
C SER A 91 25.03 -5.32 8.03
N PHE A 92 23.79 -5.09 7.61
CA PHE A 92 23.21 -3.77 7.43
C PHE A 92 22.34 -3.31 8.61
N ARG A 93 22.07 -4.19 9.59
CA ARG A 93 21.13 -3.92 10.69
C ARG A 93 21.43 -2.65 11.49
N PRO A 94 22.69 -2.35 11.88
CA PRO A 94 22.97 -1.09 12.56
C PRO A 94 22.53 0.13 11.74
N ASN A 95 22.78 0.10 10.42
CA ASN A 95 22.39 1.17 9.52
C ASN A 95 20.88 1.23 9.32
N ILE A 96 20.21 0.06 9.24
CA ILE A 96 18.74 -0.05 9.16
C ILE A 96 18.12 0.63 10.37
N LYS A 97 18.53 0.27 11.59
CA LYS A 97 18.01 0.82 12.84
C LYS A 97 18.26 2.33 12.96
N LEU A 98 19.48 2.77 12.72
CA LEU A 98 19.84 4.18 12.78
C LEU A 98 19.03 5.02 11.78
N SER A 99 18.87 4.52 10.58
CA SER A 99 18.13 5.24 9.52
C SER A 99 16.64 5.25 9.78
N ALA A 100 16.07 4.15 10.29
CA ALA A 100 14.69 4.07 10.73
C ALA A 100 14.39 5.06 11.87
N ALA A 101 15.29 5.18 12.85
CA ALA A 101 15.16 6.17 13.92
C ALA A 101 15.15 7.61 13.37
N ARG A 102 16.05 7.94 12.43
CA ARG A 102 16.07 9.25 11.76
C ARG A 102 14.79 9.54 10.95
N PHE A 103 14.16 8.52 10.40
CA PHE A 103 12.85 8.69 9.76
C PHE A 103 11.80 9.14 10.77
N LEU A 104 11.79 8.58 11.98
CA LEU A 104 10.85 9.00 13.04
C LEU A 104 11.01 10.49 13.37
N ASP A 105 12.25 10.99 13.42
CA ASP A 105 12.52 12.41 13.67
C ASP A 105 12.01 13.33 12.55
N ALA A 106 11.92 12.80 11.33
CA ALA A 106 11.43 13.54 10.16
C ALA A 106 9.90 13.56 10.03
N LEU A 107 9.17 12.74 10.79
CA LEU A 107 7.70 12.69 10.76
C LEU A 107 7.08 13.85 11.57
N ALA A 108 5.86 14.26 11.17
CA ALA A 108 5.10 15.25 11.91
C ALA A 108 4.67 14.72 13.30
N PRO A 109 4.41 15.60 14.29
CA PRO A 109 3.97 15.19 15.62
C PRO A 109 2.74 14.28 15.61
N ASP A 110 1.76 14.58 14.73
CA ASP A 110 0.50 13.88 14.64
C ASP A 110 0.56 12.61 13.75
N ASP A 111 1.67 12.36 13.05
CA ASP A 111 1.84 11.12 12.30
C ASP A 111 1.96 9.94 13.25
N ARG A 112 1.27 8.84 12.92
CA ARG A 112 1.31 7.59 13.70
C ARG A 112 2.17 6.56 12.98
N VAL A 113 2.96 5.82 13.75
CA VAL A 113 3.85 4.79 13.21
C VAL A 113 3.58 3.47 13.90
N ALA A 114 3.46 2.41 13.11
CA ALA A 114 3.59 1.03 13.55
C ALA A 114 4.92 0.47 13.05
N VAL A 115 5.63 -0.27 13.88
CA VAL A 115 6.91 -0.91 13.55
C VAL A 115 6.73 -2.40 13.46
N VAL A 116 7.11 -2.96 12.32
CA VAL A 116 7.02 -4.39 12.03
C VAL A 116 8.40 -4.87 11.57
N GLU A 117 8.89 -5.93 12.16
CA GLU A 117 10.04 -6.66 11.62
C GLU A 117 9.58 -7.87 10.81
N PHE A 118 10.35 -8.22 9.81
CA PHE A 118 10.11 -9.45 9.06
C PHE A 118 11.40 -10.18 8.67
N TYR A 119 11.26 -11.48 8.60
CA TYR A 119 12.26 -12.47 8.21
C TYR A 119 11.50 -13.76 7.88
N SER A 120 11.83 -14.93 8.41
CA SER A 120 10.98 -16.14 8.33
C SER A 120 9.63 -15.97 9.03
N LYS A 121 9.52 -14.94 9.89
CA LYS A 121 8.29 -14.53 10.60
C LYS A 121 7.98 -13.06 10.31
N VAL A 122 6.75 -12.65 10.63
CA VAL A 122 6.32 -11.25 10.60
C VAL A 122 5.81 -10.91 12.00
N ASN A 123 6.46 -9.96 12.66
CA ASN A 123 6.18 -9.59 14.04
C ASN A 123 5.87 -8.09 14.14
N LEU A 124 4.74 -7.76 14.75
CA LEU A 124 4.43 -6.39 15.17
C LEU A 124 5.24 -6.07 16.41
N LEU A 125 6.17 -5.11 16.32
CA LEU A 125 6.98 -4.66 17.45
C LEU A 125 6.30 -3.54 18.24
N SER A 126 5.65 -2.60 17.53
CA SER A 126 4.74 -1.62 18.13
C SER A 126 3.60 -1.28 17.18
N ASP A 127 2.41 -1.07 17.74
CA ASP A 127 1.23 -0.65 16.98
C ASP A 127 1.24 0.87 16.75
N PHE A 128 0.30 1.36 15.96
CA PHE A 128 0.18 2.77 15.60
C PHE A 128 0.16 3.68 16.81
N SER A 129 1.18 4.51 16.93
CA SER A 129 1.32 5.52 17.98
C SER A 129 1.93 6.81 17.41
N ALA A 130 1.52 7.95 17.93
CA ALA A 130 2.19 9.23 17.72
C ALA A 130 3.43 9.38 18.63
N ASP A 131 3.57 8.58 19.69
CA ASP A 131 4.77 8.57 20.53
C ASP A 131 5.94 7.90 19.79
N LYS A 132 6.82 8.74 19.22
CA LYS A 132 8.00 8.31 18.47
C LYS A 132 9.01 7.53 19.31
N ARG A 133 8.99 7.70 20.64
CA ARG A 133 9.90 6.97 21.54
C ARG A 133 9.55 5.49 21.59
N LEU A 134 8.25 5.13 21.58
CA LEU A 134 7.82 3.73 21.50
C LEU A 134 8.30 3.08 20.20
N ALA A 135 8.14 3.78 19.07
CA ALA A 135 8.61 3.29 17.78
C ALA A 135 10.16 3.14 17.78
N ALA A 136 10.92 4.10 18.34
CA ALA A 136 12.37 4.04 18.42
C ALA A 136 12.85 2.85 19.26
N GLN A 137 12.23 2.62 20.43
CA GLN A 137 12.53 1.45 21.25
C GLN A 137 12.26 0.14 20.53
N SER A 138 11.16 0.08 19.78
CA SER A 138 10.82 -1.10 18.97
C SER A 138 11.82 -1.36 17.85
N ILE A 139 12.33 -0.31 17.19
CA ILE A 139 13.39 -0.42 16.18
C ILE A 139 14.65 -1.05 16.79
N GLU A 140 15.04 -0.63 18.01
CA GLU A 140 16.22 -1.18 18.69
C GLU A 140 16.04 -2.67 19.04
N LEU A 141 14.83 -3.11 19.34
CA LEU A 141 14.52 -4.49 19.65
C LEU A 141 14.47 -5.39 18.39
N ALA A 142 14.32 -4.81 17.20
CA ALA A 142 14.22 -5.56 15.96
C ALA A 142 15.42 -6.50 15.76
N ASN A 143 15.15 -7.80 15.62
CA ASN A 143 16.19 -8.81 15.47
C ASN A 143 15.59 -10.10 14.90
N GLY A 144 16.03 -10.52 13.74
CA GLY A 144 15.55 -11.73 13.07
C GLY A 144 16.66 -12.53 12.42
N GLN A 145 16.32 -13.63 11.77
CA GLN A 145 17.25 -14.45 11.00
C GLN A 145 16.51 -15.40 10.05
N GLY A 146 17.26 -15.94 9.10
CA GLY A 146 16.72 -16.92 8.14
C GLY A 146 16.18 -16.28 6.88
N GLU A 147 15.11 -16.84 6.35
CA GLU A 147 14.48 -16.49 5.09
C GLU A 147 13.77 -15.14 5.14
N THR A 148 13.34 -14.66 3.98
CA THR A 148 12.65 -13.37 3.82
C THR A 148 11.23 -13.62 3.32
N ASN A 149 10.23 -13.23 4.13
CA ASN A 149 8.80 -13.27 3.80
C ASN A 149 8.27 -11.86 3.48
N LEU A 150 8.81 -11.23 2.44
CA LEU A 150 8.50 -9.83 2.08
C LEU A 150 7.02 -9.62 1.76
N TYR A 151 6.43 -10.48 0.92
CA TYR A 151 5.03 -10.28 0.49
C TYR A 151 4.06 -10.51 1.64
N LYS A 152 4.39 -11.44 2.53
CA LYS A 152 3.60 -11.65 3.76
C LYS A 152 3.68 -10.45 4.71
N ALA A 153 4.85 -9.82 4.81
CA ALA A 153 5.02 -8.60 5.61
C ALA A 153 4.25 -7.42 5.03
N LEU A 154 4.30 -7.22 3.72
CA LEU A 154 3.52 -6.19 3.03
C LEU A 154 2.01 -6.43 3.18
N GLN A 155 1.54 -7.67 3.04
CA GLN A 155 0.14 -8.05 3.27
C GLN A 155 -0.30 -7.73 4.70
N PHE A 156 0.51 -8.10 5.69
CA PHE A 156 0.26 -7.79 7.10
C PHE A 156 0.16 -6.27 7.32
N ALA A 157 1.06 -5.49 6.71
CA ALA A 157 1.02 -4.03 6.82
C ALA A 157 -0.27 -3.43 6.21
N LEU A 158 -0.73 -3.95 5.06
CA LEU A 158 -1.99 -3.55 4.44
C LEU A 158 -3.18 -3.86 5.36
N GLU A 159 -3.23 -5.06 5.96
CA GLU A 159 -4.27 -5.45 6.91
C GLU A 159 -4.29 -4.52 8.14
N ARG A 160 -3.13 -4.14 8.68
CA ARG A 160 -3.06 -3.18 9.78
C ARG A 160 -3.59 -1.80 9.38
N LEU A 161 -3.20 -1.29 8.21
CA LEU A 161 -3.62 0.01 7.68
C LEU A 161 -5.11 0.07 7.32
N SER A 162 -5.78 -1.06 7.09
CA SER A 162 -7.21 -1.07 6.77
C SER A 162 -8.06 -0.44 7.86
N ASN A 163 -7.63 -0.50 9.11
CA ASN A 163 -8.28 0.09 10.27
C ASN A 163 -8.06 1.60 10.42
N GLU A 164 -7.07 2.17 9.74
CA GLU A 164 -6.74 3.60 9.77
C GLU A 164 -7.57 4.40 8.73
N ARG A 165 -8.90 4.43 8.90
CA ARG A 165 -9.84 4.90 7.86
C ARG A 165 -9.78 6.40 7.57
N THR A 166 -9.44 7.21 8.56
CA THR A 166 -9.50 8.69 8.48
C THR A 166 -8.15 9.33 8.17
N ARG A 167 -7.08 8.55 8.06
CA ARG A 167 -5.70 9.04 7.86
C ARG A 167 -5.16 8.62 6.51
N ARG A 168 -4.21 9.39 5.99
CA ARG A 168 -3.42 8.98 4.83
C ARG A 168 -2.56 7.78 5.19
N LYS A 169 -2.35 6.86 4.28
CA LYS A 169 -1.75 5.55 4.54
C LYS A 169 -0.47 5.38 3.76
N ALA A 170 0.59 4.95 4.43
CA ALA A 170 1.84 4.62 3.77
C ALA A 170 2.53 3.40 4.37
N ILE A 171 3.30 2.71 3.55
CA ILE A 171 4.24 1.68 3.97
C ILE A 171 5.64 2.13 3.53
N VAL A 172 6.58 2.12 4.46
CA VAL A 172 8.00 2.30 4.16
C VAL A 172 8.69 0.98 4.44
N VAL A 173 9.22 0.34 3.42
CA VAL A 173 9.86 -0.96 3.55
C VAL A 173 11.33 -0.90 3.17
N LEU A 174 12.20 -1.27 4.11
CA LEU A 174 13.63 -1.38 3.89
C LEU A 174 13.99 -2.85 3.70
N THR A 175 14.41 -3.24 2.50
CA THR A 175 14.62 -4.63 2.09
C THR A 175 15.58 -4.71 0.90
N ASP A 176 16.17 -5.88 0.67
CA ASP A 176 16.86 -6.18 -0.61
C ASP A 176 15.88 -6.55 -1.75
N GLY A 177 14.60 -6.64 -1.46
CA GLY A 177 13.55 -6.94 -2.43
C GLY A 177 13.33 -8.41 -2.70
N VAL A 178 14.06 -9.29 -2.05
CA VAL A 178 13.92 -10.72 -2.22
C VAL A 178 12.81 -11.26 -1.33
N ASP A 179 11.82 -11.92 -1.91
CA ASP A 179 10.95 -12.85 -1.20
C ASP A 179 11.42 -14.27 -1.49
N THR A 180 11.73 -15.06 -0.47
CA THR A 180 12.34 -16.38 -0.62
C THR A 180 11.49 -17.33 -1.45
N ASN A 181 10.18 -17.36 -1.25
CA ASN A 181 9.28 -18.23 -1.99
C ASN A 181 9.21 -17.83 -3.46
N ALA A 182 9.00 -16.55 -3.74
CA ALA A 182 8.96 -16.04 -5.11
C ALA A 182 10.29 -16.27 -5.85
N ARG A 183 11.43 -16.07 -5.17
CA ARG A 183 12.75 -16.36 -5.73
C ARG A 183 12.94 -17.84 -6.06
N ASN A 184 12.43 -18.74 -5.22
CA ASN A 184 12.50 -20.18 -5.47
C ASN A 184 11.63 -20.58 -6.68
N ASP A 185 10.46 -19.98 -6.85
CA ASP A 185 9.60 -20.21 -8.01
C ASP A 185 10.23 -19.63 -9.29
N ASP A 186 10.79 -18.42 -9.22
CA ASP A 186 11.56 -17.84 -10.33
C ASP A 186 12.74 -18.74 -10.74
N ARG A 187 13.46 -19.32 -9.77
CA ARG A 187 14.57 -20.26 -10.03
C ARG A 187 14.09 -21.52 -10.76
N LYS A 188 12.92 -22.06 -10.38
CA LYS A 188 12.34 -23.22 -11.09
C LYS A 188 12.02 -22.87 -12.56
N ILE A 189 11.48 -21.69 -12.83
CA ILE A 189 11.21 -21.22 -14.19
C ILE A 189 12.52 -21.13 -14.99
N LEU A 190 13.56 -20.56 -14.40
CA LEU A 190 14.85 -20.36 -15.06
C LEU A 190 15.65 -21.66 -15.25
N SER A 191 15.45 -22.67 -14.40
CA SER A 191 16.18 -23.95 -14.50
C SER A 191 15.95 -24.72 -15.81
N SER A 192 14.84 -24.42 -16.49
CA SER A 192 14.50 -25.00 -17.80
C SER A 192 14.89 -24.11 -18.99
N LYS A 193 15.56 -22.96 -18.75
CA LYS A 193 15.90 -21.99 -19.78
C LYS A 193 17.40 -21.96 -20.08
N PRO A 194 17.80 -21.78 -21.34
CA PRO A 194 19.18 -21.50 -21.67
C PRO A 194 19.61 -20.12 -21.10
N GLU A 195 20.87 -19.96 -20.80
CA GLU A 195 21.42 -18.74 -20.20
C GLU A 195 21.08 -17.46 -21.00
N SER A 196 21.09 -17.57 -22.34
CA SER A 196 20.76 -16.45 -23.24
C SER A 196 19.33 -15.92 -23.10
N GLU A 197 18.40 -16.73 -22.59
CA GLU A 197 17.00 -16.37 -22.40
C GLU A 197 16.66 -15.95 -20.98
N MET A 198 17.52 -16.20 -19.98
CA MET A 198 17.22 -15.98 -18.56
C MET A 198 16.84 -14.54 -18.25
N ALA A 199 17.48 -13.56 -18.88
CA ALA A 199 17.23 -12.14 -18.64
C ALA A 199 15.79 -11.70 -18.96
N THR A 200 15.13 -12.36 -19.91
CA THR A 200 13.78 -12.01 -20.39
C THR A 200 12.71 -13.03 -19.99
N ALA A 201 13.10 -14.19 -19.42
CA ALA A 201 12.19 -15.27 -19.09
C ALA A 201 11.26 -14.96 -17.92
N LEU A 202 11.66 -14.06 -17.01
CA LEU A 202 10.88 -13.73 -15.83
C LEU A 202 10.07 -12.44 -16.04
N LYS A 203 8.83 -12.48 -15.58
CA LYS A 203 7.95 -11.29 -15.45
C LYS A 203 7.69 -11.03 -13.97
N ALA A 204 7.58 -9.76 -13.59
CA ALA A 204 7.29 -9.40 -12.21
C ALA A 204 5.98 -10.05 -11.71
N GLU A 205 4.97 -10.08 -12.59
CA GLU A 205 3.61 -10.58 -12.34
C GLU A 205 3.49 -12.11 -12.39
N SER A 206 4.56 -12.86 -12.61
CA SER A 206 4.50 -14.35 -12.63
C SER A 206 4.18 -14.96 -11.25
N SER A 207 4.33 -14.20 -10.16
CA SER A 207 4.01 -14.64 -8.79
C SER A 207 2.57 -14.33 -8.41
N GLY A 208 1.78 -15.37 -8.10
CA GLY A 208 0.39 -15.19 -7.63
C GLY A 208 0.28 -14.42 -6.32
N ALA A 209 1.22 -14.63 -5.38
CA ALA A 209 1.28 -13.90 -4.12
C ALA A 209 1.57 -12.40 -4.34
N PHE A 210 2.46 -12.09 -5.27
CA PHE A 210 2.76 -10.72 -5.66
C PHE A 210 1.54 -10.01 -6.30
N ASN A 211 0.84 -10.70 -7.20
CA ASN A 211 -0.36 -10.14 -7.83
C ASN A 211 -1.50 -9.91 -6.82
N LYS A 212 -1.65 -10.79 -5.82
CA LYS A 212 -2.60 -10.57 -4.73
C LYS A 212 -2.25 -9.31 -3.95
N LEU A 213 -0.98 -9.16 -3.58
CA LEU A 213 -0.47 -7.98 -2.87
C LEU A 213 -0.77 -6.68 -3.63
N LEU A 214 -0.49 -6.63 -4.93
CA LEU A 214 -0.77 -5.47 -5.76
C LEU A 214 -2.27 -5.11 -5.76
N ARG A 215 -3.14 -6.11 -5.91
CA ARG A 215 -4.59 -5.88 -5.87
C ARG A 215 -5.07 -5.31 -4.54
N ASP A 216 -4.56 -5.84 -3.42
CA ASP A 216 -4.96 -5.39 -2.09
C ASP A 216 -4.44 -3.97 -1.79
N ALA A 217 -3.26 -3.63 -2.29
CA ALA A 217 -2.72 -2.27 -2.20
C ALA A 217 -3.54 -1.26 -3.04
N ASP A 218 -3.95 -1.65 -4.24
CA ASP A 218 -4.81 -0.83 -5.10
C ASP A 218 -6.14 -0.48 -4.41
N LEU A 219 -6.78 -1.48 -3.77
CA LEU A 219 -8.07 -1.29 -3.09
C LEU A 219 -7.99 -0.34 -1.90
N GLN A 220 -6.87 -0.33 -1.18
CA GLN A 220 -6.74 0.45 0.05
C GLN A 220 -6.19 1.86 -0.15
N GLY A 221 -5.70 2.20 -1.36
CA GLY A 221 -5.09 3.49 -1.64
C GLY A 221 -3.86 3.78 -0.76
N VAL A 222 -3.09 2.74 -0.43
CA VAL A 222 -1.86 2.84 0.36
C VAL A 222 -0.70 3.17 -0.57
N THR A 223 0.13 4.15 -0.21
CA THR A 223 1.37 4.45 -0.93
C THR A 223 2.52 3.64 -0.34
N ILE A 224 3.28 2.92 -1.16
CA ILE A 224 4.39 2.08 -0.72
C ILE A 224 5.71 2.64 -1.22
N TYR A 225 6.65 2.83 -0.29
CA TYR A 225 8.00 3.34 -0.53
C TYR A 225 9.03 2.24 -0.25
N PRO A 226 9.47 1.49 -1.26
CA PRO A 226 10.59 0.57 -1.10
C PRO A 226 11.91 1.34 -1.02
N LEU A 227 12.69 1.05 0.03
CA LEU A 227 14.08 1.46 0.19
C LEU A 227 14.95 0.22 -0.06
N ALA A 228 15.51 0.16 -1.25
CA ALA A 228 16.13 -1.07 -1.75
C ALA A 228 17.62 -1.15 -1.36
N LEU A 229 17.94 -2.08 -0.45
CA LEU A 229 19.30 -2.40 -0.04
C LEU A 229 20.12 -3.00 -1.20
N PRO A 230 21.44 -2.77 -1.25
CA PRO A 230 22.30 -3.30 -2.30
C PRO A 230 22.75 -4.75 -2.05
N THR A 231 22.17 -5.44 -1.07
CA THR A 231 22.45 -6.85 -0.79
C THR A 231 22.07 -7.73 -1.98
N GLY A 232 22.88 -8.73 -2.26
CA GLY A 232 22.64 -9.68 -3.34
C GLY A 232 22.81 -9.11 -4.75
N ASP A 233 23.31 -7.87 -4.92
CA ASP A 233 23.61 -7.29 -6.23
C ASP A 233 24.75 -8.10 -6.89
N PRO A 234 24.47 -8.79 -8.01
CA PRO A 234 25.48 -9.61 -8.70
C PRO A 234 26.69 -8.80 -9.15
N LYS A 235 26.55 -7.51 -9.44
CA LYS A 235 27.66 -6.61 -9.83
C LYS A 235 28.75 -6.50 -8.76
N ARG A 236 28.48 -6.92 -7.53
CA ARG A 236 29.42 -6.91 -6.40
C ARG A 236 30.13 -8.26 -6.21
N LEU A 237 29.78 -9.25 -7.02
CA LEU A 237 30.42 -10.56 -7.03
C LEU A 237 31.60 -10.57 -8.00
N ALA A 238 32.61 -11.38 -7.73
CA ALA A 238 33.77 -11.53 -8.61
C ALA A 238 33.41 -12.24 -9.94
N ASP A 239 32.50 -13.21 -9.89
CA ASP A 239 32.06 -13.99 -11.05
C ASP A 239 30.54 -14.23 -10.99
N PRO A 240 29.73 -13.24 -11.38
CA PRO A 240 28.27 -13.36 -11.32
C PRO A 240 27.72 -14.15 -12.50
N THR A 241 26.76 -15.04 -12.22
CA THR A 241 26.10 -15.86 -13.24
C THR A 241 24.86 -15.16 -13.85
N PRO A 242 24.47 -15.51 -15.10
CA PRO A 242 23.21 -15.02 -15.70
C PRO A 242 21.97 -15.28 -14.84
N LEU A 243 21.92 -16.42 -14.16
CA LEU A 243 20.87 -16.76 -13.21
C LEU A 243 20.77 -15.74 -12.05
N GLN A 244 21.91 -15.33 -11.48
CA GLN A 244 21.93 -14.37 -10.39
C GLN A 244 21.43 -12.99 -10.85
N PHE A 245 21.83 -12.53 -12.04
CA PHE A 245 21.32 -11.30 -12.63
C PHE A 245 19.81 -11.37 -12.86
N ALA A 246 19.30 -12.44 -13.48
CA ALA A 246 17.88 -12.59 -13.77
C ALA A 246 17.01 -12.55 -12.50
N LEU A 247 17.42 -13.24 -11.43
CA LEU A 247 16.72 -13.26 -10.14
C LEU A 247 16.76 -11.90 -9.45
N TYR A 248 17.93 -11.25 -9.43
CA TYR A 248 18.09 -9.92 -8.83
C TYR A 248 17.26 -8.87 -9.56
N ASP A 249 17.36 -8.81 -10.88
CA ASP A 249 16.63 -7.84 -11.69
C ASP A 249 15.11 -8.02 -11.58
N ASN A 250 14.64 -9.29 -11.47
CA ASN A 250 13.21 -9.54 -11.28
C ASN A 250 12.73 -9.07 -9.90
N SER A 251 13.52 -9.25 -8.84
CA SER A 251 13.20 -8.72 -7.52
C SER A 251 13.13 -7.19 -7.54
N ARG A 252 14.05 -6.53 -8.24
CA ARG A 252 14.04 -5.05 -8.41
C ARG A 252 12.85 -4.57 -9.23
N ARG A 253 12.51 -5.27 -10.32
CA ARG A 253 11.30 -4.95 -11.11
C ARG A 253 10.03 -5.05 -10.27
N ARG A 254 9.91 -6.04 -9.37
CA ARG A 254 8.77 -6.15 -8.45
C ARG A 254 8.70 -4.99 -7.47
N LEU A 255 9.82 -4.57 -6.88
CA LEU A 255 9.85 -3.38 -6.02
C LEU A 255 9.46 -2.11 -6.79
N GLN A 256 9.96 -1.95 -8.03
CA GLN A 256 9.59 -0.82 -8.87
C GLN A 256 8.09 -0.83 -9.18
N LEU A 257 7.55 -1.99 -9.55
CA LEU A 257 6.13 -2.14 -9.87
C LEU A 257 5.22 -1.85 -8.66
N ILE A 258 5.61 -2.27 -7.44
CA ILE A 258 4.88 -1.91 -6.21
C ILE A 258 4.87 -0.39 -6.03
N ALA A 259 6.01 0.27 -6.18
CA ALA A 259 6.11 1.71 -6.03
C ALA A 259 5.23 2.43 -7.06
N ASP A 260 5.37 2.09 -8.34
CA ASP A 260 4.64 2.73 -9.45
C ASP A 260 3.12 2.54 -9.32
N ARG A 261 2.69 1.30 -8.97
CA ARG A 261 1.27 0.98 -8.80
C ARG A 261 0.63 1.74 -7.65
N THR A 262 1.37 2.04 -6.60
CA THR A 262 0.86 2.69 -5.38
C THR A 262 1.14 4.18 -5.32
N GLY A 263 1.76 4.76 -6.36
CA GLY A 263 2.13 6.18 -6.41
C GLY A 263 3.32 6.55 -5.52
N GLY A 264 4.05 5.55 -5.04
CA GLY A 264 5.29 5.75 -4.29
C GLY A 264 6.52 5.90 -5.19
N ARG A 265 7.69 5.72 -4.59
CA ARG A 265 8.97 5.76 -5.29
C ARG A 265 9.90 4.66 -4.78
N LEU A 266 10.51 3.91 -5.70
CA LEU A 266 11.63 3.05 -5.37
C LEU A 266 12.88 3.91 -5.15
N ASN A 267 13.51 3.79 -3.98
CA ASN A 267 14.75 4.45 -3.66
C ASN A 267 15.86 3.39 -3.51
N ALA A 268 16.79 3.34 -4.47
CA ALA A 268 17.92 2.44 -4.38
C ALA A 268 19.02 3.01 -3.48
N ILE A 269 19.51 2.18 -2.56
CA ILE A 269 20.60 2.51 -1.66
C ILE A 269 21.90 2.02 -2.30
N ASN A 270 22.73 2.94 -2.75
CA ASN A 270 24.04 2.61 -3.32
C ASN A 270 25.13 2.59 -2.24
N ARG A 271 25.01 3.47 -1.27
CA ARG A 271 25.94 3.60 -0.12
C ARG A 271 25.15 3.64 1.16
N LEU A 272 25.65 2.97 2.21
CA LEU A 272 24.98 2.88 3.50
C LEU A 272 24.77 4.24 4.17
N GLU A 273 25.71 5.16 3.96
CA GLU A 273 25.67 6.53 4.49
C GLU A 273 24.49 7.33 3.96
N GLU A 274 23.97 6.95 2.79
CA GLU A 274 22.83 7.61 2.14
C GLU A 274 21.47 7.19 2.71
N MET A 275 21.41 6.09 3.48
CA MET A 275 20.15 5.56 4.00
C MET A 275 19.34 6.58 4.77
N GLY A 276 19.96 7.32 5.68
CA GLY A 276 19.29 8.36 6.47
C GLY A 276 18.73 9.48 5.59
N LYS A 277 19.45 9.86 4.50
CA LYS A 277 18.99 10.86 3.52
C LYS A 277 17.76 10.35 2.74
N LEU A 278 17.74 9.08 2.37
CA LEU A 278 16.59 8.51 1.63
C LEU A 278 15.34 8.45 2.49
N TYR A 279 15.44 8.12 3.76
CA TYR A 279 14.33 8.21 4.69
C TYR A 279 13.80 9.64 4.84
N ALA A 280 14.69 10.63 4.92
CA ALA A 280 14.28 12.04 4.94
C ALA A 280 13.56 12.45 3.64
N ILE A 281 14.00 11.94 2.49
CA ILE A 281 13.33 12.15 1.19
C ILE A 281 11.92 11.54 1.22
N VAL A 282 11.76 10.31 1.75
CA VAL A 282 10.43 9.68 1.86
C VAL A 282 9.53 10.47 2.81
N ALA A 283 10.04 10.93 3.96
CA ALA A 283 9.26 11.75 4.88
C ALA A 283 8.84 13.09 4.26
N ALA A 284 9.72 13.71 3.48
CA ALA A 284 9.40 14.91 2.72
C ALA A 284 8.35 14.64 1.64
N ASP A 285 8.48 13.54 0.89
CA ASP A 285 7.53 13.12 -0.15
C ASP A 285 6.13 12.90 0.46
N LEU A 286 6.04 12.18 1.57
CA LEU A 286 4.79 11.96 2.30
C LEU A 286 4.08 13.28 2.67
N ARG A 287 4.82 14.32 3.05
CA ARG A 287 4.28 15.63 3.42
C ARG A 287 3.81 16.46 2.24
N THR A 288 4.17 16.07 1.02
CA THR A 288 3.84 16.81 -0.21
C THR A 288 2.71 16.18 -1.01
N LEU A 289 2.19 15.03 -0.57
CA LEU A 289 1.10 14.37 -1.26
C LEU A 289 -0.24 15.02 -0.91
N TYR A 290 -1.03 15.30 -1.92
CA TYR A 290 -2.46 15.54 -1.80
C TYR A 290 -3.21 14.21 -1.73
N THR A 291 -4.33 14.15 -1.03
CA THR A 291 -5.28 13.04 -1.14
C THR A 291 -6.52 13.52 -1.87
N ILE A 292 -6.85 12.85 -2.96
CA ILE A 292 -8.00 13.18 -3.80
C ILE A 292 -8.88 11.94 -3.90
N GLU A 293 -10.19 12.10 -3.70
CA GLU A 293 -11.17 11.04 -3.86
C GLU A 293 -12.17 11.42 -4.95
N TYR A 294 -12.61 10.43 -5.70
CA TYR A 294 -13.70 10.56 -6.65
C TYR A 294 -14.55 9.29 -6.66
N ASP A 295 -15.81 9.43 -7.04
CA ASP A 295 -16.72 8.33 -7.27
C ASP A 295 -16.68 8.02 -8.77
N PRO A 296 -16.26 6.80 -9.19
CA PRO A 296 -16.15 6.47 -10.61
C PRO A 296 -17.48 6.61 -11.34
N SER A 297 -17.49 7.29 -12.48
CA SER A 297 -18.67 7.33 -13.35
C SER A 297 -18.98 5.98 -14.00
N ASN A 298 -17.99 5.07 -14.07
CA ASN A 298 -18.17 3.68 -14.45
C ASN A 298 -18.24 2.83 -13.16
N ASP A 299 -19.45 2.50 -12.74
CA ASP A 299 -19.77 1.74 -11.53
C ASP A 299 -19.65 0.21 -11.68
N LYS A 300 -19.20 -0.29 -12.83
CA LYS A 300 -19.08 -1.73 -13.08
C LYS A 300 -17.97 -2.36 -12.24
N HIS A 301 -18.33 -3.31 -11.41
CA HIS A 301 -17.41 -4.16 -10.64
C HIS A 301 -17.00 -5.41 -11.43
N ASP A 302 -16.41 -5.20 -12.63
CA ASP A 302 -16.13 -6.25 -13.61
C ASP A 302 -14.72 -6.85 -13.51
N GLY A 303 -13.93 -6.41 -12.52
CA GLY A 303 -12.56 -6.86 -12.33
C GLY A 303 -11.58 -6.35 -13.40
N GLN A 304 -12.01 -5.44 -14.29
CA GLN A 304 -11.15 -4.88 -15.32
C GLN A 304 -10.26 -3.78 -14.76
N TRP A 305 -9.13 -3.56 -15.43
CA TRP A 305 -8.22 -2.47 -15.12
C TRP A 305 -8.84 -1.13 -15.53
N ARG A 306 -8.82 -0.16 -14.63
CA ARG A 306 -9.18 1.24 -14.89
C ARG A 306 -7.91 2.09 -14.86
N THR A 307 -7.63 2.75 -15.97
CA THR A 307 -6.47 3.66 -16.06
C THR A 307 -6.82 5.01 -15.46
N VAL A 308 -6.00 5.50 -14.53
CA VAL A 308 -6.18 6.80 -13.89
C VAL A 308 -5.08 7.75 -14.33
N LYS A 309 -5.46 8.93 -14.79
CA LYS A 309 -4.56 10.03 -15.14
C LYS A 309 -4.95 11.28 -14.36
N ILE A 310 -3.96 11.95 -13.77
CA ILE A 310 -4.13 13.23 -13.09
C ILE A 310 -3.32 14.29 -13.83
N GLU A 311 -3.93 15.44 -14.02
CA GLU A 311 -3.31 16.60 -14.62
C GLU A 311 -3.46 17.83 -13.72
N VAL A 312 -2.54 18.79 -13.88
CA VAL A 312 -2.64 20.16 -13.35
C VAL A 312 -2.74 21.11 -14.55
N PRO A 313 -3.95 21.31 -15.10
CA PRO A 313 -4.17 22.00 -16.36
C PRO A 313 -3.61 23.43 -16.35
N GLY A 314 -3.12 23.88 -17.52
CA GLY A 314 -2.59 25.23 -17.67
C GLY A 314 -1.23 25.47 -17.00
N THR A 315 -0.54 24.42 -16.57
CA THR A 315 0.77 24.51 -15.92
C THR A 315 1.74 23.50 -16.53
N GLU A 316 3.05 23.70 -16.26
CA GLU A 316 4.11 22.74 -16.59
C GLU A 316 4.44 21.81 -15.41
N LEU A 317 3.50 21.69 -14.45
CA LEU A 317 3.65 20.84 -13.28
C LEU A 317 3.41 19.39 -13.64
N ILE A 318 4.15 18.50 -12.97
CA ILE A 318 4.07 17.05 -13.16
C ILE A 318 3.34 16.47 -11.95
N ALA A 319 2.13 15.93 -12.17
CA ALA A 319 1.40 15.18 -11.16
C ALA A 319 1.77 13.70 -11.24
N ARG A 320 2.01 13.08 -10.09
CA ARG A 320 2.32 11.65 -9.94
C ARG A 320 1.34 11.02 -8.97
N SER A 321 0.72 9.93 -9.41
CA SER A 321 -0.17 9.09 -8.60
C SER A 321 -0.07 7.65 -9.07
N ARG A 322 -0.84 6.74 -8.48
CA ARG A 322 -1.04 5.42 -9.07
C ARG A 322 -1.63 5.54 -10.47
N GLN A 323 -1.23 4.61 -11.35
CA GLN A 323 -1.62 4.63 -12.77
C GLN A 323 -3.01 4.04 -13.03
N GLY A 324 -3.62 3.40 -12.04
CA GLY A 324 -4.92 2.78 -12.16
C GLY A 324 -5.23 1.81 -11.03
N TYR A 325 -6.31 1.06 -11.19
CA TYR A 325 -6.76 0.04 -10.24
C TYR A 325 -7.64 -1.01 -10.95
N PHE A 326 -7.90 -2.15 -10.29
CA PHE A 326 -8.90 -3.12 -10.77
C PHE A 326 -10.27 -2.82 -10.15
N ALA A 327 -11.29 -2.59 -11.00
CA ALA A 327 -12.66 -2.33 -10.57
C ALA A 327 -13.27 -3.59 -9.93
N ARG A 328 -13.73 -3.50 -8.68
CA ARG A 328 -14.31 -4.62 -7.92
C ARG A 328 -15.48 -4.14 -7.08
#